data_83c427c7bb52cfca671af05c062d31ec
#
_entry.id   83c427c7bb52cfca671af05c062d31ec
#
_cell.length_a   1.000
_cell.length_b   1.000
_cell.length_c   1.000
_cell.angle_alpha   90.00
_cell.angle_beta   90.00
_cell.angle_gamma   90.00
#
_symmetry.space_group_name_H-M   'P 1'
#
loop_
_entity.id
_entity.type
_entity.pdbx_description
1 polymer ?
#
loop_
_entity_poly.entity_id
_entity_poly.type
_entity_poly.pdbx_seq_one_letter_code
_entity_poly.pdbx_strand_id
1 'polypeptide(L)'
;MVKEKFKSLIRLLFHLSYKLCIKIGIASPTIVVRMDGGICSQMHQYLIGQIFKERGTNVEYELDFFKYNGKDINGVHVRNFDLLKAFPYLNFKSASSFKSHFYSLVYNYVGNYPYELSTNWVDLLPPRILSGYYADPSYLYYPLFQKVFHICSKDILDFENQRICTMIENHNSIAVHVRRGDLAEYNIAYGYPVTINYFVEAIKYIKEKTIDPVFYFFSDDRN
;
A
#
# COMPACT_ATOMS: atom_id res chain seq x y z
N MET A 1 20.99 18.63 -20.30
CA MET A 1 21.97 17.55 -20.56
C MET A 1 23.13 17.54 -19.55
N VAL A 2 23.88 18.62 -19.34
CA VAL A 2 25.00 18.67 -18.36
C VAL A 2 24.54 18.40 -16.93
N LYS A 3 23.43 19.02 -16.49
CA LYS A 3 22.86 18.87 -15.14
C LYS A 3 22.45 17.41 -14.81
N GLU A 4 21.95 16.67 -15.78
CA GLU A 4 21.58 15.25 -15.58
C GLU A 4 22.79 14.32 -15.54
N LYS A 5 23.82 14.60 -16.34
CA LYS A 5 25.09 13.86 -16.27
C LYS A 5 25.77 14.07 -14.92
N PHE A 6 25.72 15.28 -14.38
CA PHE A 6 26.28 15.59 -13.05
C PHE A 6 25.52 14.84 -11.94
N LYS A 7 24.19 14.85 -11.97
CA LYS A 7 23.39 14.05 -11.03
C LYS A 7 23.69 12.56 -11.12
N SER A 8 23.84 12.02 -12.33
CA SER A 8 24.18 10.61 -12.53
C SER A 8 25.54 10.26 -11.94
N LEU A 9 26.54 11.13 -12.10
CA LEU A 9 27.86 10.95 -11.49
C LEU A 9 27.80 10.94 -9.96
N ILE A 10 27.07 11.88 -9.35
CA ILE A 10 26.88 11.91 -7.89
C ILE A 10 26.23 10.62 -7.40
N ARG A 11 25.19 10.14 -8.08
CA ARG A 11 24.52 8.88 -7.75
C ARG A 11 25.47 7.69 -7.81
N LEU A 12 26.28 7.63 -8.86
CA LEU A 12 27.29 6.57 -9.02
C LEU A 12 28.32 6.59 -7.89
N LEU A 13 28.88 7.74 -7.57
CA LEU A 13 29.85 7.89 -6.49
C LEU A 13 29.26 7.48 -5.14
N PHE A 14 28.02 7.93 -4.87
CA PHE A 14 27.32 7.55 -3.65
C PHE A 14 27.06 6.03 -3.60
N HIS A 15 26.66 5.43 -4.71
CA HIS A 15 26.44 3.99 -4.80
C HIS A 15 27.70 3.16 -4.54
N LEU A 16 28.81 3.59 -5.11
CA LEU A 16 30.10 2.93 -4.90
C LEU A 16 30.57 3.06 -3.45
N SER A 17 30.47 4.25 -2.87
CA SER A 17 30.79 4.50 -1.46
C SER A 17 29.91 3.66 -0.52
N TYR A 18 28.61 3.59 -0.81
CA TYR A 18 27.68 2.79 -0.03
C TYR A 18 27.97 1.28 -0.11
N LYS A 19 28.30 0.76 -1.30
CA LYS A 19 28.73 -0.63 -1.47
C LYS A 19 29.99 -0.94 -0.67
N LEU A 20 30.94 -0.01 -0.63
CA LEU A 20 32.13 -0.14 0.20
C LEU A 20 31.76 -0.20 1.69
N CYS A 21 30.90 0.72 2.15
CA CYS A 21 30.40 0.73 3.53
C CYS A 21 29.69 -0.58 3.92
N ILE A 22 28.93 -1.17 3.01
CA ILE A 22 28.33 -2.51 3.24
C ILE A 22 29.42 -3.57 3.37
N LYS A 23 30.39 -3.57 2.46
CA LYS A 23 31.47 -4.58 2.44
C LYS A 23 32.30 -4.57 3.72
N ILE A 24 32.52 -3.40 4.32
CA ILE A 24 33.29 -3.25 5.58
C ILE A 24 32.38 -3.26 6.83
N GLY A 25 31.08 -3.56 6.69
CA GLY A 25 30.18 -3.72 7.81
C GLY A 25 29.67 -2.42 8.46
N ILE A 26 29.96 -1.24 7.89
CA ILE A 26 29.50 0.07 8.42
C ILE A 26 28.05 0.35 8.07
N ALA A 27 27.58 -0.13 6.92
CA ALA A 27 26.21 0.04 6.46
C ALA A 27 25.56 -1.28 6.12
N SER A 28 24.23 -1.32 6.14
CA SER A 28 23.45 -2.46 5.66
C SER A 28 22.57 -2.06 4.47
N PRO A 29 22.34 -2.98 3.52
CA PRO A 29 21.47 -2.70 2.38
C PRO A 29 20.08 -2.22 2.85
N THR A 30 19.70 -1.01 2.51
CA THR A 30 18.45 -0.41 3.00
C THR A 30 17.63 0.20 1.84
N ILE A 31 16.34 -0.08 1.81
CA ILE A 31 15.35 0.56 0.97
C ILE A 31 14.39 1.32 1.87
N VAL A 32 14.05 2.54 1.49
CA VAL A 32 13.00 3.34 2.13
C VAL A 32 11.77 3.29 1.24
N VAL A 33 10.64 2.91 1.79
CA VAL A 33 9.33 2.93 1.12
C VAL A 33 8.53 4.10 1.64
N ARG A 34 8.15 5.01 0.76
CA ARG A 34 7.27 6.13 1.10
C ARG A 34 5.84 5.62 1.25
N MET A 35 5.22 5.99 2.36
CA MET A 35 3.85 5.66 2.68
C MET A 35 2.96 6.88 2.45
N ASP A 36 1.88 6.70 1.69
CA ASP A 36 0.87 7.73 1.42
C ASP A 36 -0.51 7.12 1.14
N GLY A 37 -1.50 7.97 0.91
CA GLY A 37 -2.83 7.53 0.52
C GLY A 37 -3.65 6.87 1.64
N GLY A 38 -4.70 6.16 1.25
CA GLY A 38 -5.59 5.43 2.16
C GLY A 38 -5.03 4.06 2.57
N ILE A 39 -5.80 3.34 3.40
CA ILE A 39 -5.36 2.06 3.99
C ILE A 39 -4.90 1.03 2.95
N CYS A 40 -5.62 0.87 1.84
CA CYS A 40 -5.23 -0.07 0.79
C CYS A 40 -3.88 0.29 0.16
N SER A 41 -3.63 1.57 -0.12
CA SER A 41 -2.32 2.04 -0.61
C SER A 41 -1.21 1.72 0.39
N GLN A 42 -1.45 1.97 1.67
CA GLN A 42 -0.51 1.66 2.75
C GLN A 42 -0.21 0.15 2.85
N MET A 43 -1.23 -0.70 2.64
CA MET A 43 -1.05 -2.16 2.59
C MET A 43 -0.15 -2.58 1.42
N HIS A 44 -0.40 -2.08 0.20
CA HIS A 44 0.43 -2.37 -0.97
C HIS A 44 1.87 -1.89 -0.78
N GLN A 45 2.06 -0.68 -0.28
CA GLN A 45 3.37 -0.11 0.00
C GLN A 45 4.12 -0.90 1.07
N TYR A 46 3.42 -1.36 2.10
CA TYR A 46 4.03 -2.24 3.11
C TYR A 46 4.44 -3.59 2.50
N LEU A 47 3.59 -4.19 1.69
CA LEU A 47 3.85 -5.47 1.04
C LEU A 47 5.09 -5.43 0.14
N ILE A 48 5.25 -4.37 -0.66
CA ILE A 48 6.46 -4.15 -1.47
C ILE A 48 7.71 -4.18 -0.58
N GLY A 49 7.68 -3.49 0.55
CA GLY A 49 8.77 -3.53 1.51
C GLY A 49 9.06 -4.95 2.03
N GLN A 50 8.02 -5.74 2.32
CA GLN A 50 8.21 -7.11 2.79
C GLN A 50 8.85 -8.01 1.73
N ILE A 51 8.56 -7.83 0.44
CA ILE A 51 9.21 -8.56 -0.64
C ILE A 51 10.73 -8.29 -0.66
N PHE A 52 11.15 -7.05 -0.47
CA PHE A 52 12.59 -6.73 -0.35
C PHE A 52 13.21 -7.29 0.93
N LYS A 53 12.46 -7.29 2.03
CA LYS A 53 12.92 -7.83 3.31
C LYS A 53 13.16 -9.34 3.24
N GLU A 54 12.31 -10.10 2.57
CA GLU A 54 12.51 -11.54 2.32
C GLU A 54 13.80 -11.84 1.52
N ARG A 55 14.30 -10.86 0.77
CA ARG A 55 15.56 -10.93 0.01
C ARG A 55 16.79 -10.44 0.79
N GLY A 56 16.64 -10.23 2.09
CA GLY A 56 17.73 -9.79 2.97
C GLY A 56 18.05 -8.30 2.92
N THR A 57 17.17 -7.48 2.34
CA THR A 57 17.31 -6.03 2.34
C THR A 57 16.62 -5.43 3.56
N ASN A 58 17.28 -4.52 4.27
CA ASN A 58 16.60 -3.74 5.29
C ASN A 58 15.58 -2.80 4.67
N VAL A 59 14.40 -2.75 5.27
CA VAL A 59 13.33 -1.89 4.81
C VAL A 59 12.89 -0.97 5.94
N GLU A 60 12.76 0.30 5.61
CA GLU A 60 12.22 1.32 6.49
C GLU A 60 11.11 2.08 5.74
N TYR A 61 10.12 2.57 6.48
CA TYR A 61 8.94 3.23 5.91
C TYR A 61 8.93 4.70 6.28
N GLU A 62 8.78 5.57 5.29
CA GLU A 62 8.74 7.02 5.46
C GLU A 62 7.28 7.47 5.60
N LEU A 63 7.01 8.28 6.62
CA LEU A 63 5.66 8.73 7.01
C LEU A 63 5.47 10.24 6.90
N ASP A 64 6.35 10.96 6.22
CA ASP A 64 6.28 12.42 6.18
C ASP A 64 5.01 12.94 5.54
N PHE A 65 4.43 12.22 4.59
CA PHE A 65 3.11 12.53 4.03
C PHE A 65 2.05 12.75 5.12
N PHE A 66 1.96 11.84 6.08
CA PHE A 66 0.97 11.91 7.16
C PHE A 66 1.32 12.93 8.24
N LYS A 67 2.60 13.16 8.51
CA LYS A 67 3.08 14.16 9.48
C LYS A 67 2.73 15.59 9.07
N TYR A 68 2.70 15.86 7.76
CA TYR A 68 2.42 17.18 7.21
C TYR A 68 0.98 17.31 6.70
N ASN A 69 0.02 16.59 7.31
CA ASN A 69 -1.40 16.61 6.93
C ASN A 69 -1.60 16.33 5.43
N GLY A 70 -1.03 15.22 4.97
CA GLY A 70 -1.11 14.81 3.58
C GLY A 70 -2.54 14.70 3.11
N LYS A 71 -2.85 15.39 2.04
CA LYS A 71 -4.16 15.40 1.44
C LYS A 71 -4.22 14.44 0.27
N ASP A 72 -5.42 14.02 -0.05
CA ASP A 72 -5.67 13.25 -1.26
C ASP A 72 -5.34 14.07 -2.52
N ILE A 73 -5.43 13.43 -3.68
CA ILE A 73 -5.09 14.05 -4.97
C ILE A 73 -5.92 15.30 -5.27
N ASN A 74 -7.10 15.44 -4.65
CA ASN A 74 -7.96 16.61 -4.82
C ASN A 74 -7.73 17.69 -3.77
N GLY A 75 -6.90 17.43 -2.77
CA GLY A 75 -6.60 18.35 -1.69
C GLY A 75 -7.75 18.54 -0.69
N VAL A 76 -8.78 17.71 -0.72
CA VAL A 76 -9.99 17.80 0.12
C VAL A 76 -9.86 16.95 1.36
N HIS A 77 -9.58 15.66 1.19
CA HIS A 77 -9.57 14.71 2.31
C HIS A 77 -8.17 14.52 2.88
N VAL A 78 -8.02 14.75 4.18
CA VAL A 78 -6.80 14.42 4.91
C VAL A 78 -6.70 12.92 5.10
N ARG A 79 -5.57 12.33 4.74
CA ARG A 79 -5.28 10.90 4.92
C ARG A 79 -4.51 10.67 6.21
N ASN A 80 -4.90 9.66 6.95
CA ASN A 80 -4.25 9.24 8.17
C ASN A 80 -3.41 7.98 7.93
N PHE A 81 -2.42 7.79 8.79
CA PHE A 81 -1.70 6.52 8.84
C PHE A 81 -2.51 5.51 9.65
N ASP A 82 -3.24 4.64 8.97
CA ASP A 82 -4.19 3.69 9.57
C ASP A 82 -3.68 2.25 9.55
N LEU A 83 -2.60 1.96 8.86
CA LEU A 83 -2.07 0.60 8.71
C LEU A 83 -1.85 -0.11 10.04
N LEU A 84 -1.19 0.54 11.02
CA LEU A 84 -0.93 -0.08 12.32
C LEU A 84 -2.12 -0.05 13.27
N LYS A 85 -3.17 0.71 12.96
CA LYS A 85 -4.45 0.61 13.67
C LYS A 85 -5.20 -0.65 13.25
N ALA A 86 -5.18 -0.96 11.94
CA ALA A 86 -5.81 -2.16 11.40
C ALA A 86 -4.99 -3.44 11.68
N PHE A 87 -3.65 -3.32 11.65
CA PHE A 87 -2.72 -4.45 11.77
C PHE A 87 -1.60 -4.12 12.79
N PRO A 88 -1.91 -4.08 14.10
CA PRO A 88 -0.97 -3.64 15.14
C PRO A 88 0.24 -4.57 15.33
N TYR A 89 0.15 -5.79 14.87
CA TYR A 89 1.21 -6.81 14.95
C TYR A 89 2.29 -6.68 13.86
N LEU A 90 2.14 -5.78 12.90
CA LEU A 90 3.11 -5.63 11.83
C LEU A 90 4.47 -5.13 12.35
N ASN A 91 5.52 -5.77 11.89
CA ASN A 91 6.88 -5.32 12.18
C ASN A 91 7.23 -4.12 11.31
N PHE A 92 6.93 -2.93 11.81
CA PHE A 92 7.05 -1.66 11.11
C PHE A 92 8.24 -0.85 11.65
N LYS A 93 9.18 -0.53 10.77
CA LYS A 93 10.33 0.31 11.10
C LYS A 93 10.24 1.65 10.36
N SER A 94 10.03 2.73 11.09
CA SER A 94 9.98 4.08 10.51
C SER A 94 11.37 4.55 10.07
N ALA A 95 11.46 5.13 8.88
CA ALA A 95 12.63 5.84 8.42
C ALA A 95 12.72 7.22 9.10
N SER A 96 13.93 7.68 9.40
CA SER A 96 14.12 9.07 9.82
C SER A 96 13.90 10.01 8.63
N SER A 97 13.32 11.18 8.89
CA SER A 97 13.12 12.20 7.85
C SER A 97 14.44 12.63 7.19
N PHE A 98 15.54 12.66 7.95
CA PHE A 98 16.87 12.91 7.40
C PHE A 98 17.26 11.86 6.36
N LYS A 99 17.13 10.57 6.67
CA LYS A 99 17.46 9.47 5.73
C LYS A 99 16.61 9.56 4.47
N SER A 100 15.30 9.76 4.61
CA SER A 100 14.37 9.87 3.49
C SER A 100 14.71 11.05 2.59
N HIS A 101 14.98 12.20 3.19
CA HIS A 101 15.38 13.40 2.45
C HIS A 101 16.70 13.21 1.73
N PHE A 102 17.70 12.63 2.38
CA PHE A 102 19.01 12.36 1.80
C PHE A 102 18.88 11.38 0.61
N TYR A 103 18.13 10.29 0.76
CA TYR A 103 17.90 9.35 -0.34
C TYR A 103 17.15 10.00 -1.50
N SER A 104 16.19 10.87 -1.23
CA SER A 104 15.46 11.63 -2.27
C SER A 104 16.36 12.56 -3.06
N LEU A 105 17.34 13.19 -2.41
CA LEU A 105 18.32 14.07 -3.07
C LEU A 105 19.25 13.30 -4.00
N VAL A 106 19.69 12.12 -3.56
CA VAL A 106 20.68 11.32 -4.30
C VAL A 106 20.02 10.44 -5.36
N TYR A 107 18.87 9.87 -5.07
CA TYR A 107 18.13 8.97 -5.94
C TYR A 107 16.84 9.58 -6.44
N ASN A 108 16.47 9.28 -7.67
CA ASN A 108 15.12 9.55 -8.14
C ASN A 108 14.14 8.57 -7.49
N TYR A 109 12.91 9.00 -7.36
CA TYR A 109 11.83 8.09 -7.04
C TYR A 109 11.71 7.01 -8.12
N VAL A 110 11.38 5.81 -7.69
CA VAL A 110 11.17 4.67 -8.58
C VAL A 110 9.74 4.22 -8.38
N GLY A 111 8.99 4.17 -9.49
CA GLY A 111 7.65 3.59 -9.51
C GLY A 111 6.56 4.43 -8.87
N ASN A 112 6.35 5.62 -9.37
CA ASN A 112 5.15 6.38 -9.02
C ASN A 112 3.86 5.68 -9.46
N TYR A 113 3.98 4.84 -10.50
CA TYR A 113 2.88 4.04 -11.02
C TYR A 113 3.37 2.62 -11.30
N PRO A 114 2.51 1.60 -11.13
CA PRO A 114 2.89 0.20 -11.29
C PRO A 114 3.53 -0.13 -12.65
N TYR A 115 3.01 0.46 -13.72
CA TYR A 115 3.51 0.22 -15.07
C TYR A 115 4.85 0.92 -15.40
N GLU A 116 5.33 1.81 -14.56
CA GLU A 116 6.65 2.44 -14.71
C GLU A 116 7.77 1.57 -14.14
N LEU A 117 7.44 0.63 -13.27
CA LEU A 117 8.38 -0.35 -12.78
C LEU A 117 8.52 -1.46 -13.81
N SER A 118 9.74 -1.64 -14.33
CA SER A 118 10.05 -2.82 -15.14
C SER A 118 9.81 -4.10 -14.32
N THR A 119 9.63 -5.22 -15.01
CA THR A 119 9.52 -6.54 -14.38
C THR A 119 10.72 -6.88 -13.47
N ASN A 120 11.81 -6.14 -13.59
CA ASN A 120 13.04 -6.29 -12.80
C ASN A 120 13.13 -5.32 -11.61
N TRP A 121 12.03 -4.68 -11.20
CA TRP A 121 12.02 -3.78 -10.03
C TRP A 121 12.57 -4.42 -8.76
N VAL A 122 12.46 -5.71 -8.64
CA VAL A 122 13.00 -6.52 -7.55
C VAL A 122 14.53 -6.57 -7.53
N ASP A 123 15.18 -6.24 -8.63
CA ASP A 123 16.64 -6.19 -8.77
C ASP A 123 17.20 -4.81 -8.45
N LEU A 124 16.36 -3.89 -7.97
CA LEU A 124 16.80 -2.57 -7.55
C LEU A 124 17.83 -2.69 -6.42
N LEU A 125 19.03 -2.21 -6.72
CA LEU A 125 20.11 -2.21 -5.74
C LEU A 125 19.88 -1.11 -4.70
N PRO A 126 19.96 -1.42 -3.39
CA PRO A 126 19.96 -0.40 -2.35
C PRO A 126 21.26 0.45 -2.38
N PRO A 127 21.23 1.67 -1.84
CA PRO A 127 20.09 2.31 -1.21
C PRO A 127 19.09 2.85 -2.24
N ARG A 128 17.82 2.85 -1.91
CA ARG A 128 16.75 3.38 -2.77
C ARG A 128 15.62 3.97 -1.93
N ILE A 129 14.90 4.89 -2.53
CA ILE A 129 13.58 5.30 -2.05
C ILE A 129 12.55 4.89 -3.11
N LEU A 130 11.50 4.24 -2.66
CA LEU A 130 10.38 3.82 -3.48
C LEU A 130 9.18 4.69 -3.16
N SER A 131 8.51 5.17 -4.21
CA SER A 131 7.30 5.98 -4.09
C SER A 131 6.32 5.54 -5.17
N GLY A 132 5.15 5.07 -4.76
CA GLY A 132 4.11 4.60 -5.67
C GLY A 132 3.03 3.82 -4.92
N TYR A 133 1.90 3.60 -5.57
CA TYR A 133 0.79 2.86 -4.95
C TYR A 133 0.93 1.35 -5.04
N TYR A 134 1.65 0.85 -6.03
CA TYR A 134 1.89 -0.60 -6.25
C TYR A 134 0.60 -1.44 -6.26
N ALA A 135 -0.47 -0.88 -6.81
CA ALA A 135 -1.79 -1.50 -6.83
C ALA A 135 -2.02 -2.47 -8.01
N ASP A 136 -1.05 -2.60 -8.90
CA ASP A 136 -1.13 -3.55 -10.01
C ASP A 136 -1.03 -4.99 -9.48
N PRO A 137 -1.86 -5.93 -9.97
CA PRO A 137 -1.81 -7.34 -9.56
C PRO A 137 -0.45 -8.00 -9.72
N SER A 138 0.41 -7.52 -10.63
CA SER A 138 1.78 -8.03 -10.80
C SER A 138 2.69 -7.85 -9.57
N TYR A 139 2.35 -6.92 -8.67
CA TYR A 139 3.05 -6.73 -7.38
C TYR A 139 2.42 -7.50 -6.24
N LEU A 140 1.24 -8.07 -6.45
CA LEU A 140 0.53 -8.80 -5.43
C LEU A 140 1.02 -10.25 -5.38
N TYR A 141 1.98 -10.51 -4.52
CA TYR A 141 2.35 -11.88 -4.20
C TYR A 141 1.40 -12.43 -3.13
N TYR A 142 0.36 -13.12 -3.59
CA TYR A 142 -0.77 -13.53 -2.77
C TYR A 142 -0.40 -14.34 -1.50
N PRO A 143 0.52 -15.32 -1.54
CA PRO A 143 0.93 -16.03 -0.33
C PRO A 143 1.57 -15.11 0.72
N LEU A 144 2.38 -14.15 0.30
CA LEU A 144 2.97 -13.17 1.20
C LEU A 144 1.91 -12.21 1.75
N PHE A 145 0.95 -11.80 0.92
CA PHE A 145 -0.17 -10.97 1.35
C PHE A 145 -0.97 -11.65 2.47
N GLN A 146 -1.35 -12.91 2.31
CA GLN A 146 -2.08 -13.66 3.32
C GLN A 146 -1.26 -13.86 4.61
N LYS A 147 0.05 -14.12 4.49
CA LYS A 147 0.96 -14.25 5.62
C LYS A 147 1.10 -12.95 6.40
N VAL A 148 1.14 -11.81 5.70
CA VAL A 148 1.38 -10.48 6.28
C VAL A 148 0.09 -9.89 6.84
N PHE A 149 -1.02 -9.98 6.11
CA PHE A 149 -2.29 -9.37 6.45
C PHE A 149 -3.34 -10.44 6.79
N HIS A 150 -3.14 -11.16 7.87
CA HIS A 150 -4.19 -12.01 8.40
C HIS A 150 -5.11 -11.18 9.30
N ILE A 151 -6.40 -11.36 9.12
CA ILE A 151 -7.38 -10.72 10.00
C ILE A 151 -7.19 -11.31 11.39
N CYS A 152 -7.09 -10.41 12.34
CA CYS A 152 -6.83 -10.68 13.74
C CYS A 152 -7.71 -11.83 14.27
N SER A 153 -7.16 -12.53 15.25
CA SER A 153 -7.92 -13.51 16.00
C SER A 153 -9.25 -12.92 16.45
N LYS A 154 -10.28 -13.74 16.54
CA LYS A 154 -11.62 -13.35 17.04
C LYS A 154 -11.56 -12.61 18.40
N ASP A 155 -10.45 -12.77 19.14
CA ASP A 155 -10.21 -12.16 20.43
C ASP A 155 -10.01 -10.63 20.39
N ILE A 156 -9.68 -10.07 19.24
CA ILE A 156 -9.48 -8.61 19.09
C ILE A 156 -10.77 -7.89 18.65
N LEU A 157 -11.72 -8.65 18.10
CA LEU A 157 -12.99 -8.08 17.65
C LEU A 157 -13.94 -7.91 18.84
N ASP A 158 -14.70 -6.82 18.86
CA ASP A 158 -15.79 -6.68 19.79
C ASP A 158 -16.90 -7.73 19.53
N PHE A 159 -17.81 -7.87 20.48
CA PHE A 159 -18.87 -8.89 20.44
C PHE A 159 -19.71 -8.83 19.16
N GLU A 160 -20.04 -7.63 18.67
CA GLU A 160 -20.85 -7.47 17.47
C GLU A 160 -20.07 -7.89 16.21
N ASN A 161 -18.79 -7.53 16.10
CA ASN A 161 -17.93 -7.99 15.03
C ASN A 161 -17.74 -9.51 15.05
N GLN A 162 -17.59 -10.13 16.24
CA GLN A 162 -17.52 -11.60 16.36
C GLN A 162 -18.81 -12.26 15.87
N ARG A 163 -19.97 -11.72 16.24
CA ARG A 163 -21.27 -12.20 15.78
C ARG A 163 -21.39 -12.15 14.27
N ILE A 164 -21.03 -11.01 13.65
CA ILE A 164 -21.08 -10.82 12.20
C ILE A 164 -20.09 -11.79 11.51
N CYS A 165 -18.87 -11.95 12.01
CA CYS A 165 -17.90 -12.91 11.47
C CYS A 165 -18.45 -14.34 11.49
N THR A 166 -19.07 -14.75 12.61
CA THR A 166 -19.70 -16.07 12.71
C THR A 166 -20.84 -16.24 11.70
N MET A 167 -21.66 -15.21 11.50
CA MET A 167 -22.72 -15.24 10.48
C MET A 167 -22.15 -15.38 9.06
N ILE A 168 -21.07 -14.62 8.76
CA ILE A 168 -20.40 -14.68 7.45
C ILE A 168 -19.83 -16.07 7.19
N GLU A 169 -19.20 -16.69 8.19
CA GLU A 169 -18.58 -18.01 8.08
C GLU A 169 -19.61 -19.15 7.87
N ASN A 170 -20.83 -18.98 8.40
CA ASN A 170 -21.88 -20.01 8.36
C ASN A 170 -22.82 -19.93 7.15
N HIS A 171 -22.65 -18.94 6.28
CA HIS A 171 -23.48 -18.76 5.09
C HIS A 171 -22.63 -18.76 3.81
N ASN A 172 -23.29 -18.89 2.68
CA ASN A 172 -22.68 -18.62 1.39
C ASN A 172 -22.63 -17.10 1.17
N SER A 173 -21.66 -16.47 1.81
CA SER A 173 -21.59 -15.04 2.04
C SER A 173 -20.98 -14.29 0.87
N ILE A 174 -21.66 -13.25 0.43
CA ILE A 174 -21.25 -12.35 -0.65
C ILE A 174 -21.05 -10.95 -0.07
N ALA A 175 -19.84 -10.43 -0.14
CA ALA A 175 -19.56 -9.06 0.25
C ALA A 175 -19.92 -8.08 -0.88
N VAL A 176 -20.72 -7.07 -0.56
CA VAL A 176 -21.07 -5.97 -1.47
C VAL A 176 -20.50 -4.67 -0.90
N HIS A 177 -19.46 -4.16 -1.52
CA HIS A 177 -18.82 -2.91 -1.10
C HIS A 177 -19.39 -1.72 -1.88
N VAL A 178 -20.08 -0.84 -1.18
CA VAL A 178 -20.68 0.38 -1.73
C VAL A 178 -19.84 1.58 -1.27
N ARG A 179 -18.88 2.01 -2.08
CA ARG A 179 -18.07 3.17 -1.80
C ARG A 179 -18.72 4.44 -2.33
N ARG A 180 -19.08 5.35 -1.44
CA ARG A 180 -19.71 6.63 -1.77
C ARG A 180 -18.96 7.84 -1.22
N GLY A 181 -18.34 7.77 -0.06
CA GLY A 181 -17.70 8.86 0.65
C GLY A 181 -16.98 9.87 -0.25
N ASP A 182 -15.69 9.69 -0.48
CA ASP A 182 -14.88 10.56 -1.35
C ASP A 182 -15.23 10.45 -2.86
N LEU A 183 -16.02 9.45 -3.26
CA LEU A 183 -16.52 9.28 -4.64
C LEU A 183 -17.88 9.95 -4.89
N ALA A 184 -18.65 10.27 -3.85
CA ALA A 184 -19.96 10.89 -4.00
C ALA A 184 -19.87 12.33 -4.52
N GLU A 185 -18.81 13.03 -4.20
CA GLU A 185 -18.46 14.31 -4.81
C GLU A 185 -17.82 14.01 -6.17
N TYR A 186 -18.41 14.44 -7.25
CA TYR A 186 -17.95 14.28 -8.63
C TYR A 186 -16.45 14.53 -8.75
N ASN A 187 -15.69 13.45 -8.63
CA ASN A 187 -14.25 13.54 -8.56
C ASN A 187 -13.63 12.80 -9.73
N ILE A 188 -13.31 13.56 -10.77
CA ILE A 188 -12.73 13.06 -12.02
C ILE A 188 -11.46 12.23 -11.77
N ALA A 189 -10.71 12.52 -10.70
CA ALA A 189 -9.45 11.82 -10.40
C ALA A 189 -9.65 10.38 -9.93
N TYR A 190 -10.80 10.08 -9.31
CA TYR A 190 -11.12 8.72 -8.83
C TYR A 190 -12.16 7.99 -9.69
N GLY A 191 -12.66 8.64 -10.73
CA GLY A 191 -13.75 8.13 -11.54
C GLY A 191 -15.14 8.46 -10.96
N TYR A 192 -16.17 7.93 -11.61
CA TYR A 192 -17.55 8.13 -11.16
C TYR A 192 -17.96 7.03 -10.20
N PRO A 193 -18.83 7.33 -9.22
CA PRO A 193 -19.41 6.30 -8.37
C PRO A 193 -20.17 5.27 -9.20
N VAL A 194 -20.07 4.03 -8.79
CA VAL A 194 -20.80 2.93 -9.43
C VAL A 194 -22.30 3.14 -9.26
N THR A 195 -23.06 3.00 -10.34
CA THR A 195 -24.50 3.20 -10.34
C THR A 195 -25.24 2.06 -9.66
N ILE A 196 -26.47 2.34 -9.19
CA ILE A 196 -27.35 1.32 -8.60
C ILE A 196 -27.59 0.15 -9.55
N ASN A 197 -27.69 0.41 -10.85
CA ASN A 197 -27.93 -0.63 -11.86
C ASN A 197 -26.79 -1.67 -11.89
N TYR A 198 -25.55 -1.26 -11.70
CA TYR A 198 -24.45 -2.21 -11.58
C TYR A 198 -24.67 -3.20 -10.44
N PHE A 199 -25.03 -2.71 -9.25
CA PHE A 199 -25.28 -3.57 -8.10
C PHE A 199 -26.47 -4.51 -8.32
N VAL A 200 -27.55 -4.01 -8.93
CA VAL A 200 -28.73 -4.83 -9.27
C VAL A 200 -28.36 -5.97 -10.20
N GLU A 201 -27.64 -5.69 -11.28
CA GLU A 201 -27.22 -6.71 -12.25
C GLU A 201 -26.17 -7.67 -11.64
N ALA A 202 -25.25 -7.18 -10.85
CA ALA A 202 -24.27 -8.02 -10.16
C ALA A 202 -24.94 -8.99 -9.17
N ILE A 203 -25.88 -8.50 -8.37
CA ILE A 203 -26.67 -9.34 -7.44
C ILE A 203 -27.47 -10.39 -8.18
N LYS A 204 -28.14 -10.02 -9.29
CA LYS A 204 -28.88 -10.95 -10.13
C LYS A 204 -27.97 -12.04 -10.68
N TYR A 205 -26.83 -11.67 -11.27
CA TYR A 205 -25.83 -12.61 -11.77
C TYR A 205 -25.34 -13.60 -10.70
N ILE A 206 -25.04 -13.10 -9.50
CA ILE A 206 -24.58 -13.95 -8.39
C ILE A 206 -25.67 -14.93 -7.94
N LYS A 207 -26.93 -14.46 -7.82
CA LYS A 207 -28.07 -15.32 -7.47
C LYS A 207 -28.29 -16.46 -8.46
N GLU A 208 -27.99 -16.26 -9.75
CA GLU A 208 -28.07 -17.30 -10.76
C GLU A 208 -26.95 -18.35 -10.67
N LYS A 209 -25.81 -18.00 -10.08
CA LYS A 209 -24.58 -18.84 -10.03
C LYS A 209 -24.31 -19.44 -8.66
N THR A 210 -24.99 -19.01 -7.63
CA THR A 210 -24.67 -19.33 -6.24
C THR A 210 -25.93 -19.81 -5.52
N ILE A 211 -25.82 -20.92 -4.81
CA ILE A 211 -26.92 -21.48 -4.03
C ILE A 211 -27.06 -20.72 -2.72
N ASP A 212 -28.26 -20.20 -2.44
CA ASP A 212 -28.61 -19.46 -1.21
C ASP A 212 -27.61 -18.39 -0.77
N PRO A 213 -27.24 -17.43 -1.66
CA PRO A 213 -26.28 -16.40 -1.30
C PRO A 213 -26.87 -15.40 -0.28
N VAL A 214 -26.10 -15.11 0.76
CA VAL A 214 -26.42 -14.06 1.74
C VAL A 214 -25.52 -12.85 1.48
N PHE A 215 -26.12 -11.70 1.19
CA PHE A 215 -25.40 -10.48 0.84
C PHE A 215 -25.14 -9.62 2.06
N TYR A 216 -23.87 -9.29 2.31
CA TYR A 216 -23.43 -8.37 3.34
C TYR A 216 -22.96 -7.07 2.71
N PHE A 217 -23.65 -5.97 3.03
CA PHE A 217 -23.35 -4.65 2.48
C PHE A 217 -22.43 -3.87 3.40
N PHE A 218 -21.34 -3.35 2.82
CA PHE A 218 -20.39 -2.49 3.50
C PHE A 218 -20.34 -1.14 2.78
N SER A 219 -20.42 -0.05 3.52
CA SER A 219 -20.35 1.30 2.98
C SER A 219 -19.57 2.22 3.90
N ASP A 220 -18.88 3.19 3.30
CA ASP A 220 -18.27 4.32 3.97
C ASP A 220 -19.24 5.50 4.19
N ASP A 221 -20.47 5.38 3.68
CA ASP A 221 -21.59 6.31 3.84
C ASP A 221 -22.78 5.58 4.50
N ARG A 222 -23.36 6.21 5.52
CA ARG A 222 -24.48 5.65 6.28
C ARG A 222 -25.84 6.13 5.80
N ASN A 223 -25.88 7.04 4.78
CA ASN A 223 -27.12 7.62 4.24
C ASN A 223 -27.58 6.93 2.97
#